data_07546ac3b9b99138f7cb83ab39050f5e
#
_entry.id   07546ac3b9b99138f7cb83ab39050f5e
#
_cell.length_a   1.000
_cell.length_b   1.000
_cell.length_c   1.000
_cell.angle_alpha   90.00
_cell.angle_beta   90.00
_cell.angle_gamma   90.00
#
_symmetry.space_group_name_H-M   'P 1'
#
loop_
_entity.id
_entity.type
_entity.pdbx_description
1 polymer ?
#
loop_
_entity_poly.entity_id
_entity_poly.type
_entity_poly.pdbx_seq_one_letter_code
_entity_poly.pdbx_strand_id
1 'polypeptide(L)'
;MEKNFYVTTPIYYSNGVPHIGHSYSSFLADTIAKYQRFQGKNVRFTTGVDENSQKVVESAQEKGMQTMEYADMMAGKHRAIWDGIDIGYTNFVRTTSENHKKFVQEVLQKTFDAGDIYEGEYEGLYCVGCEAFKKEKDLVDGHCPDHPNKEIQHIREKNYFFRLSKYQDQLLKFYEENPEWITPRTRYNEVIEFVKGGLEDFSISRETNKFGIPLPFDPEQVTYVWFDALYSYMSTISHELDDFWPADLHVIGKDIVKFHGIYWPAMLMSAGYELPKQLLTTGHFTVDGQKMSKTIGNVIDPVEYCQNYSRDGLLLYLFTAFPIGEDGDFDQEQAIFTFNAKLSNKVGNLLNRAIALTLKIGGTLNRPAEVISIGDNFVKNYASTMEKYDLKNALESAFEYATEINKYVDDNTPWKIDAEAEKEKLETILYTLVYHLRRVAIMLLPFFTEKMQELLSRVGVPFNQENTLSEQLLQIPEKFVITEKGEPLYMRINVK
;
A
#
# COMPACT_ATOMS: atom_id res chain seq x y z
N MET A 1 -8.68 22.62 -3.79
CA MET A 1 -8.26 21.23 -3.47
C MET A 1 -7.00 20.94 -4.25
N GLU A 2 -5.97 20.38 -3.65
CA GLU A 2 -4.78 19.93 -4.37
C GLU A 2 -5.19 18.94 -5.47
N LYS A 3 -4.77 19.25 -6.69
CA LYS A 3 -5.18 18.49 -7.88
C LYS A 3 -4.36 17.21 -8.06
N ASN A 4 -3.15 17.18 -7.52
CA ASN A 4 -2.20 16.07 -7.63
C ASN A 4 -2.13 15.30 -6.32
N PHE A 5 -1.77 14.01 -6.41
CA PHE A 5 -1.53 13.13 -5.26
C PHE A 5 -0.43 12.13 -5.61
N TYR A 6 0.54 12.01 -4.72
CA TYR A 6 1.66 11.09 -4.93
C TYR A 6 1.79 10.11 -3.77
N VAL A 7 1.67 8.82 -4.08
CA VAL A 7 1.83 7.71 -3.12
C VAL A 7 2.91 6.75 -3.59
N THR A 8 3.65 6.17 -2.64
CA THR A 8 4.69 5.18 -2.94
C THR A 8 4.58 3.95 -2.04
N THR A 9 5.02 2.81 -2.56
CA THR A 9 5.43 1.66 -1.73
C THR A 9 6.95 1.68 -1.54
N PRO A 10 7.52 0.80 -0.68
CA PRO A 10 8.95 0.52 -0.76
C PRO A 10 9.31 0.00 -2.16
N ILE A 11 10.55 0.20 -2.56
CA ILE A 11 11.13 -0.60 -3.63
C ILE A 11 11.69 -1.89 -3.02
N TYR A 12 11.48 -3.00 -3.71
CA TYR A 12 11.74 -4.32 -3.15
C TYR A 12 13.09 -4.87 -3.62
N TYR A 13 13.86 -5.50 -2.73
CA TYR A 13 15.11 -6.14 -3.11
C TYR A 13 14.90 -7.20 -4.20
N SER A 14 15.76 -7.14 -5.24
CA SER A 14 15.69 -8.04 -6.39
C SER A 14 16.28 -9.44 -6.15
N ASN A 15 16.66 -9.80 -4.91
CA ASN A 15 17.17 -11.12 -4.55
C ASN A 15 16.09 -12.17 -4.33
N GLY A 16 14.81 -11.79 -4.35
CA GLY A 16 13.65 -12.66 -4.19
C GLY A 16 12.40 -12.12 -4.87
N VAL A 17 11.43 -12.99 -5.11
CA VAL A 17 10.10 -12.56 -5.61
C VAL A 17 9.21 -12.12 -4.45
N PRO A 18 8.30 -11.16 -4.69
CA PRO A 18 7.31 -10.76 -3.69
C PRO A 18 6.42 -11.92 -3.25
N HIS A 19 6.00 -11.90 -2.00
CA HIS A 19 5.03 -12.80 -1.40
C HIS A 19 3.89 -12.00 -0.77
N ILE A 20 2.90 -12.69 -0.20
CA ILE A 20 1.68 -12.08 0.37
C ILE A 20 1.98 -10.95 1.37
N GLY A 21 3.08 -11.02 2.14
CA GLY A 21 3.48 -9.95 3.07
C GLY A 21 3.85 -8.63 2.35
N HIS A 22 4.47 -8.73 1.16
CA HIS A 22 4.76 -7.55 0.33
C HIS A 22 3.49 -7.00 -0.35
N SER A 23 2.51 -7.88 -0.62
CA SER A 23 1.24 -7.47 -1.23
C SER A 23 0.43 -6.56 -0.33
N TYR A 24 0.59 -6.64 1.00
CA TYR A 24 -0.15 -5.79 1.94
C TYR A 24 0.11 -4.31 1.73
N SER A 25 1.38 -3.89 1.72
CA SER A 25 1.74 -2.48 1.45
C SER A 25 1.33 -2.05 0.04
N SER A 26 1.43 -2.96 -0.95
CA SER A 26 1.01 -2.68 -2.33
C SER A 26 -0.50 -2.51 -2.45
N PHE A 27 -1.32 -3.33 -1.80
CA PHE A 27 -2.77 -3.17 -1.76
C PHE A 27 -3.19 -1.90 -1.01
N LEU A 28 -2.50 -1.53 0.09
CA LEU A 28 -2.76 -0.27 0.81
C LEU A 28 -2.55 0.93 -0.11
N ALA A 29 -1.37 1.01 -0.75
CA ALA A 29 -1.05 2.09 -1.66
C ALA A 29 -2.00 2.14 -2.87
N ASP A 30 -2.33 0.98 -3.45
CA ASP A 30 -3.26 0.86 -4.58
C ASP A 30 -4.68 1.34 -4.23
N THR A 31 -5.20 0.90 -3.08
CA THR A 31 -6.54 1.30 -2.62
C THR A 31 -6.61 2.80 -2.36
N ILE A 32 -5.58 3.37 -1.73
CA ILE A 32 -5.48 4.81 -1.50
C ILE A 32 -5.37 5.56 -2.83
N ALA A 33 -4.53 5.09 -3.75
CA ALA A 33 -4.41 5.67 -5.09
C ALA A 33 -5.74 5.65 -5.85
N LYS A 34 -6.47 4.52 -5.84
CA LYS A 34 -7.80 4.39 -6.45
C LYS A 34 -8.81 5.34 -5.82
N TYR A 35 -8.83 5.43 -4.48
CA TYR A 35 -9.70 6.39 -3.79
C TYR A 35 -9.43 7.82 -4.22
N GLN A 36 -8.18 8.23 -4.28
CA GLN A 36 -7.82 9.60 -4.68
C GLN A 36 -8.15 9.88 -6.16
N ARG A 37 -7.99 8.88 -7.06
CA ARG A 37 -8.46 8.97 -8.46
C ARG A 37 -9.98 9.14 -8.55
N PHE A 38 -10.74 8.37 -7.76
CA PHE A 38 -12.20 8.50 -7.69
C PHE A 38 -12.65 9.81 -7.04
N GLN A 39 -11.77 10.50 -6.30
CA GLN A 39 -11.98 11.88 -5.84
C GLN A 39 -11.54 12.94 -6.87
N GLY A 40 -11.20 12.52 -8.09
CA GLY A 40 -10.86 13.43 -9.20
C GLY A 40 -9.42 13.97 -9.18
N LYS A 41 -8.52 13.39 -8.36
CA LYS A 41 -7.12 13.80 -8.36
C LYS A 41 -6.31 13.12 -9.47
N ASN A 42 -5.29 13.82 -9.96
CA ASN A 42 -4.25 13.25 -10.79
C ASN A 42 -3.25 12.51 -9.87
N VAL A 43 -3.17 11.20 -9.99
CA VAL A 43 -2.44 10.36 -9.05
C VAL A 43 -1.21 9.75 -9.70
N ARG A 44 -0.05 9.88 -9.02
CA ARG A 44 1.13 9.04 -9.26
C ARG A 44 1.24 8.01 -8.15
N PHE A 45 1.46 6.77 -8.54
CA PHE A 45 1.73 5.66 -7.64
C PHE A 45 3.01 4.97 -8.08
N THR A 46 4.07 5.11 -7.26
CA THR A 46 5.38 4.50 -7.51
C THR A 46 5.57 3.25 -6.67
N THR A 47 6.00 2.18 -7.35
CA THR A 47 6.61 0.98 -6.78
C THR A 47 7.87 0.65 -7.58
N GLY A 48 8.62 -0.39 -7.23
CA GLY A 48 9.80 -0.75 -8.00
C GLY A 48 10.69 -1.79 -7.34
N VAL A 49 11.93 -1.86 -7.85
CA VAL A 49 12.95 -2.81 -7.38
C VAL A 49 14.25 -2.12 -7.03
N ASP A 50 14.82 -2.55 -5.91
CA ASP A 50 16.16 -2.19 -5.47
C ASP A 50 17.14 -3.22 -5.98
N GLU A 51 18.03 -2.78 -6.88
CA GLU A 51 18.93 -3.65 -7.64
C GLU A 51 20.41 -3.46 -7.28
N ASN A 52 20.79 -2.32 -6.67
CA ASN A 52 22.16 -1.93 -6.38
C ASN A 52 22.70 -2.51 -5.06
N SER A 53 22.38 -3.76 -4.75
CA SER A 53 22.78 -4.41 -3.51
C SER A 53 23.75 -5.56 -3.73
N GLN A 54 24.60 -5.82 -2.74
CA GLN A 54 25.51 -6.97 -2.74
C GLN A 54 24.75 -8.30 -2.86
N LYS A 55 23.54 -8.38 -2.30
CA LYS A 55 22.67 -9.57 -2.38
C LYS A 55 22.26 -9.91 -3.81
N VAL A 56 22.09 -8.90 -4.66
CA VAL A 56 21.74 -9.10 -6.07
C VAL A 56 22.95 -9.70 -6.82
N VAL A 57 24.16 -9.20 -6.52
CA VAL A 57 25.41 -9.75 -7.08
C VAL A 57 25.59 -11.21 -6.67
N GLU A 58 25.45 -11.52 -5.38
CA GLU A 58 25.56 -12.89 -4.86
C GLU A 58 24.52 -13.83 -5.49
N SER A 59 23.25 -13.38 -5.57
CA SER A 59 22.17 -14.17 -6.18
C SER A 59 22.38 -14.42 -7.67
N ALA A 60 22.97 -13.46 -8.40
CA ALA A 60 23.33 -13.64 -9.80
C ALA A 60 24.45 -14.68 -9.95
N GLN A 61 25.47 -14.61 -9.11
CA GLN A 61 26.60 -15.56 -9.09
C GLN A 61 26.14 -16.99 -8.77
N GLU A 62 25.27 -17.16 -7.76
CA GLU A 62 24.67 -18.46 -7.40
C GLU A 62 23.92 -19.10 -8.58
N LYS A 63 23.35 -18.27 -9.47
CA LYS A 63 22.62 -18.74 -10.67
C LYS A 63 23.50 -18.81 -11.94
N GLY A 64 24.77 -18.46 -11.84
CA GLY A 64 25.67 -18.40 -12.99
C GLY A 64 25.30 -17.34 -14.03
N MET A 65 24.63 -16.27 -13.63
CA MET A 65 24.17 -15.18 -14.50
C MET A 65 25.04 -13.92 -14.33
N GLN A 66 25.05 -13.06 -15.35
CA GLN A 66 25.55 -11.69 -15.19
C GLN A 66 24.59 -10.90 -14.31
N THR A 67 25.12 -9.99 -13.48
CA THR A 67 24.32 -9.26 -12.49
C THR A 67 23.17 -8.46 -13.13
N MET A 68 23.43 -7.76 -14.24
CA MET A 68 22.38 -7.03 -14.97
C MET A 68 21.30 -7.94 -15.57
N GLU A 69 21.70 -9.07 -16.15
CA GLU A 69 20.76 -10.06 -16.69
C GLU A 69 19.84 -10.62 -15.59
N TYR A 70 20.43 -10.89 -14.42
CA TYR A 70 19.65 -11.31 -13.24
C TYR A 70 18.70 -10.21 -12.77
N ALA A 71 19.15 -8.96 -12.68
CA ALA A 71 18.32 -7.81 -12.30
C ALA A 71 17.16 -7.61 -13.27
N ASP A 72 17.39 -7.69 -14.60
CA ASP A 72 16.34 -7.61 -15.63
C ASP A 72 15.29 -8.72 -15.47
N MET A 73 15.74 -9.95 -15.25
CA MET A 73 14.85 -11.09 -15.00
C MET A 73 13.99 -10.86 -13.76
N MET A 74 14.59 -10.38 -12.67
CA MET A 74 13.88 -10.16 -11.41
C MET A 74 12.90 -8.99 -11.50
N ALA A 75 13.28 -7.89 -12.13
CA ALA A 75 12.36 -6.77 -12.38
C ALA A 75 11.13 -7.22 -13.20
N GLY A 76 11.33 -8.05 -14.20
CA GLY A 76 10.24 -8.67 -14.97
C GLY A 76 9.30 -9.52 -14.09
N LYS A 77 9.85 -10.32 -13.18
CA LYS A 77 9.05 -11.13 -12.25
C LYS A 77 8.26 -10.29 -11.26
N HIS A 78 8.86 -9.22 -10.71
CA HIS A 78 8.14 -8.30 -9.81
C HIS A 78 6.97 -7.64 -10.52
N ARG A 79 7.17 -7.13 -11.75
CA ARG A 79 6.07 -6.57 -12.56
C ARG A 79 4.95 -7.59 -12.79
N ALA A 80 5.30 -8.80 -13.23
CA ALA A 80 4.32 -9.85 -13.49
C ALA A 80 3.48 -10.21 -12.25
N ILE A 81 4.06 -10.15 -11.04
CA ILE A 81 3.33 -10.38 -9.80
C ILE A 81 2.37 -9.22 -9.51
N TRP A 82 2.84 -7.96 -9.60
CA TRP A 82 1.97 -6.81 -9.35
C TRP A 82 0.84 -6.69 -10.38
N ASP A 83 1.14 -6.93 -11.65
CA ASP A 83 0.14 -6.97 -12.72
C ASP A 83 -0.84 -8.14 -12.51
N GLY A 84 -0.34 -9.31 -12.06
CA GLY A 84 -1.14 -10.50 -11.78
C GLY A 84 -2.13 -10.38 -10.62
N ILE A 85 -1.91 -9.42 -9.71
CA ILE A 85 -2.85 -9.10 -8.62
C ILE A 85 -3.49 -7.71 -8.76
N ASP A 86 -3.46 -7.13 -9.95
CA ASP A 86 -4.09 -5.85 -10.31
C ASP A 86 -3.67 -4.68 -9.39
N ILE A 87 -2.36 -4.47 -9.23
CA ILE A 87 -1.81 -3.28 -8.58
C ILE A 87 -1.66 -2.17 -9.63
N GLY A 88 -2.43 -1.09 -9.46
CA GLY A 88 -2.54 0.01 -10.42
C GLY A 88 -1.43 1.08 -10.27
N TYR A 89 -0.15 0.65 -10.17
CA TYR A 89 0.98 1.58 -10.15
C TYR A 89 1.11 2.34 -11.49
N THR A 90 1.54 3.59 -11.42
CA THR A 90 1.82 4.42 -12.61
C THR A 90 3.30 4.40 -12.98
N ASN A 91 4.17 4.22 -11.98
CA ASN A 91 5.61 4.28 -12.14
C ASN A 91 6.24 3.04 -11.50
N PHE A 92 7.09 2.36 -12.26
CA PHE A 92 7.88 1.24 -11.76
C PHE A 92 9.36 1.60 -11.88
N VAL A 93 9.99 1.96 -10.75
CA VAL A 93 11.38 2.38 -10.73
C VAL A 93 12.32 1.20 -10.65
N ARG A 94 13.47 1.34 -11.30
CA ARG A 94 14.64 0.45 -11.20
C ARG A 94 15.85 1.30 -10.81
N THR A 95 16.55 0.90 -9.75
CA THR A 95 17.73 1.66 -9.30
C THR A 95 18.93 1.55 -10.25
N THR A 96 18.92 0.59 -11.17
CA THR A 96 19.91 0.47 -12.26
C THR A 96 19.59 1.34 -13.47
N SER A 97 18.43 2.02 -13.54
CA SER A 97 18.06 2.87 -14.68
C SER A 97 18.95 4.12 -14.76
N GLU A 98 19.26 4.55 -15.97
CA GLU A 98 20.13 5.72 -16.20
C GLU A 98 19.55 7.01 -15.61
N ASN A 99 18.22 7.18 -15.68
CA ASN A 99 17.55 8.33 -15.06
C ASN A 99 17.75 8.36 -13.54
N HIS A 100 17.62 7.20 -12.87
CA HIS A 100 17.85 7.11 -11.44
C HIS A 100 19.30 7.38 -11.07
N LYS A 101 20.26 6.75 -11.76
CA LYS A 101 21.70 6.95 -11.54
C LYS A 101 22.07 8.42 -11.64
N LYS A 102 21.64 9.09 -12.72
CA LYS A 102 21.90 10.51 -12.94
C LYS A 102 21.33 11.37 -11.82
N PHE A 103 20.08 11.15 -11.44
CA PHE A 103 19.42 11.88 -10.35
C PHE A 103 20.18 11.72 -9.02
N VAL A 104 20.55 10.49 -8.66
CA VAL A 104 21.31 10.21 -7.45
C VAL A 104 22.68 10.89 -7.46
N GLN A 105 23.39 10.86 -8.60
CA GLN A 105 24.68 11.54 -8.73
C GLN A 105 24.57 13.05 -8.57
N GLU A 106 23.52 13.67 -9.11
CA GLU A 106 23.25 15.11 -8.95
C GLU A 106 23.00 15.45 -7.47
N VAL A 107 22.22 14.62 -6.75
CA VAL A 107 21.97 14.84 -5.32
C VAL A 107 23.20 14.57 -4.47
N LEU A 108 23.98 13.51 -4.77
CA LEU A 108 25.23 13.24 -4.08
C LEU A 108 26.20 14.43 -4.20
N GLN A 109 26.36 14.99 -5.40
CA GLN A 109 27.21 16.17 -5.61
C GLN A 109 26.71 17.36 -4.80
N LYS A 110 25.40 17.64 -4.84
CA LYS A 110 24.78 18.74 -4.08
C LYS A 110 24.99 18.59 -2.58
N THR A 111 24.84 17.38 -2.02
CA THR A 111 25.04 17.08 -0.60
C THR A 111 26.54 17.19 -0.22
N PHE A 112 27.44 16.78 -1.12
CA PHE A 112 28.89 16.90 -0.93
C PHE A 112 29.31 18.38 -0.91
N ASP A 113 28.83 19.17 -1.86
CA ASP A 113 29.12 20.62 -1.96
C ASP A 113 28.57 21.40 -0.75
N ALA A 114 27.48 20.92 -0.13
CA ALA A 114 26.96 21.44 1.13
C ALA A 114 27.82 21.11 2.36
N GLY A 115 28.85 20.27 2.20
CA GLY A 115 29.75 19.84 3.28
C GLY A 115 29.13 18.79 4.22
N ASP A 116 28.06 18.14 3.81
CA ASP A 116 27.36 17.12 4.59
C ASP A 116 27.85 15.69 4.28
N ILE A 117 28.72 15.55 3.31
CA ILE A 117 29.46 14.32 3.02
C ILE A 117 30.96 14.57 3.24
N TYR A 118 31.62 13.65 3.92
CA TYR A 118 33.07 13.70 4.18
C TYR A 118 33.71 12.32 4.11
N GLU A 119 35.00 12.26 3.76
CA GLU A 119 35.79 11.03 3.76
C GLU A 119 36.19 10.66 5.18
N GLY A 120 36.11 9.36 5.51
CA GLY A 120 36.52 8.80 6.78
C GLY A 120 36.96 7.35 6.64
N GLU A 121 37.67 6.83 7.66
CA GLU A 121 37.95 5.40 7.75
C GLU A 121 36.90 4.77 8.66
N TYR A 122 36.38 3.63 8.23
CA TYR A 122 35.50 2.80 9.06
C TYR A 122 36.14 1.44 9.30
N GLU A 123 36.21 1.07 10.56
CA GLU A 123 36.60 -0.27 10.98
C GLU A 123 35.48 -0.82 11.89
N GLY A 124 34.88 -1.93 11.50
CA GLY A 124 33.76 -2.45 12.30
C GLY A 124 33.21 -3.78 11.82
N LEU A 125 32.24 -4.26 12.59
CA LEU A 125 31.54 -5.50 12.39
C LEU A 125 30.44 -5.31 11.34
N TYR A 126 30.52 -5.99 10.21
CA TYR A 126 29.59 -5.85 9.09
C TYR A 126 28.70 -7.08 8.94
N CYS A 127 27.40 -6.88 8.91
CA CYS A 127 26.43 -7.93 8.60
C CYS A 127 26.03 -7.84 7.13
N VAL A 128 26.44 -8.81 6.31
CA VAL A 128 26.09 -8.90 4.90
C VAL A 128 24.56 -9.02 4.72
N GLY A 129 23.87 -9.68 5.64
CA GLY A 129 22.42 -9.82 5.61
C GLY A 129 21.65 -8.51 5.79
N CYS A 130 22.11 -7.64 6.68
CA CYS A 130 21.55 -6.29 6.87
C CYS A 130 22.13 -5.27 5.89
N GLU A 131 23.27 -5.60 5.23
CA GLU A 131 24.10 -4.64 4.48
C GLU A 131 24.49 -3.42 5.31
N ALA A 132 24.75 -3.63 6.60
CA ALA A 132 24.99 -2.58 7.57
C ALA A 132 26.05 -2.99 8.60
N PHE A 133 26.78 -2.00 9.06
CA PHE A 133 27.66 -2.16 10.22
C PHE A 133 26.85 -2.34 11.50
N LYS A 134 27.37 -3.17 12.41
CA LYS A 134 26.78 -3.49 13.72
C LYS A 134 27.78 -3.14 14.82
N LYS A 135 27.28 -2.74 15.98
CA LYS A 135 28.09 -2.62 17.19
C LYS A 135 28.11 -3.96 17.92
N GLU A 136 29.14 -4.27 18.70
CA GLU A 136 29.19 -5.50 19.50
C GLU A 136 27.93 -5.70 20.37
N LYS A 137 27.41 -4.61 20.95
CA LYS A 137 26.18 -4.63 21.75
C LYS A 137 24.91 -4.99 20.98
N ASP A 138 24.94 -4.90 19.66
CA ASP A 138 23.79 -5.19 18.78
C ASP A 138 23.83 -6.65 18.27
N LEU A 139 24.86 -7.41 18.66
CA LEU A 139 25.02 -8.81 18.33
C LEU A 139 24.53 -9.69 19.49
N VAL A 140 23.98 -10.85 19.16
CA VAL A 140 23.60 -11.91 20.10
C VAL A 140 24.52 -13.09 19.81
N ASP A 141 25.30 -13.52 20.81
CA ASP A 141 26.30 -14.61 20.68
C ASP A 141 27.25 -14.42 19.48
N GLY A 142 27.63 -13.17 19.17
CA GLY A 142 28.52 -12.82 18.06
C GLY A 142 27.84 -12.79 16.68
N HIS A 143 26.52 -13.01 16.61
CA HIS A 143 25.75 -13.04 15.36
C HIS A 143 24.74 -11.88 15.30
N CYS A 144 24.39 -11.48 14.10
CA CYS A 144 23.31 -10.52 13.89
C CYS A 144 21.95 -11.19 14.24
N PRO A 145 21.15 -10.60 15.14
CA PRO A 145 19.85 -11.19 15.52
C PRO A 145 18.88 -11.33 14.34
N ASP A 146 18.98 -10.45 13.35
CA ASP A 146 18.14 -10.51 12.14
C ASP A 146 18.63 -11.56 11.13
N HIS A 147 19.94 -11.92 11.19
CA HIS A 147 20.59 -12.87 10.27
C HIS A 147 21.54 -13.80 11.04
N PRO A 148 21.01 -14.68 11.92
CA PRO A 148 21.84 -15.50 12.82
C PRO A 148 22.71 -16.53 12.09
N ASN A 149 22.36 -16.86 10.83
CA ASN A 149 23.09 -17.82 10.00
C ASN A 149 24.15 -17.17 9.09
N LYS A 150 24.33 -15.85 9.18
CA LYS A 150 25.37 -15.12 8.41
C LYS A 150 26.53 -14.73 9.34
N GLU A 151 27.74 -15.02 8.92
CA GLU A 151 28.93 -14.61 9.66
C GLU A 151 29.08 -13.09 9.63
N ILE A 152 29.52 -12.52 10.75
CA ILE A 152 29.88 -11.11 10.85
C ILE A 152 31.29 -10.93 10.30
N GLN A 153 31.44 -10.03 9.34
CA GLN A 153 32.73 -9.69 8.75
C GLN A 153 33.34 -8.50 9.49
N HIS A 154 34.65 -8.56 9.77
CA HIS A 154 35.40 -7.41 10.25
C HIS A 154 35.98 -6.68 9.03
N ILE A 155 35.43 -5.51 8.75
CA ILE A 155 35.80 -4.74 7.54
C ILE A 155 36.47 -3.44 7.96
N ARG A 156 37.56 -3.09 7.29
CA ARG A 156 38.20 -1.78 7.35
C ARG A 156 38.23 -1.21 5.96
N GLU A 157 37.49 -0.11 5.76
CA GLU A 157 37.38 0.56 4.45
C GLU A 157 37.48 2.07 4.64
N LYS A 158 38.00 2.73 3.59
CA LYS A 158 37.83 4.17 3.42
C LYS A 158 36.48 4.41 2.76
N ASN A 159 35.60 5.11 3.47
CA ASN A 159 34.26 5.38 3.00
C ASN A 159 33.93 6.87 3.12
N TYR A 160 32.92 7.29 2.38
CA TYR A 160 32.29 8.59 2.61
C TYR A 160 31.13 8.45 3.60
N PHE A 161 30.98 9.45 4.44
CA PHE A 161 29.98 9.50 5.52
C PHE A 161 29.06 10.67 5.33
N PHE A 162 27.76 10.45 5.58
CA PHE A 162 26.77 11.53 5.68
C PHE A 162 26.66 12.01 7.13
N ARG A 163 26.68 13.34 7.33
CA ARG A 163 26.60 13.99 8.65
C ARG A 163 25.18 13.95 9.22
N LEU A 164 24.67 12.76 9.50
CA LEU A 164 23.34 12.57 10.07
C LEU A 164 23.18 13.27 11.42
N SER A 165 24.22 13.24 12.24
CA SER A 165 24.25 13.87 13.58
C SER A 165 23.96 15.38 13.55
N LYS A 166 24.32 16.07 12.46
CA LYS A 166 24.04 17.49 12.24
C LYS A 166 22.53 17.81 12.22
N TYR A 167 21.71 16.86 11.84
CA TYR A 167 20.27 17.04 11.62
C TYR A 167 19.40 16.67 12.84
N GLN A 168 19.99 16.19 13.93
CA GLN A 168 19.26 15.71 15.10
C GLN A 168 18.25 16.70 15.65
N ASP A 169 18.67 17.94 15.92
CA ASP A 169 17.79 18.96 16.51
C ASP A 169 16.70 19.40 15.53
N GLN A 170 17.02 19.46 14.23
CA GLN A 170 16.04 19.80 13.19
C GLN A 170 14.97 18.71 13.04
N LEU A 171 15.36 17.43 13.12
CA LEU A 171 14.44 16.30 13.09
C LEU A 171 13.53 16.29 14.32
N LEU A 172 14.08 16.49 15.53
CA LEU A 172 13.29 16.53 16.76
C LEU A 172 12.26 17.66 16.72
N LYS A 173 12.66 18.84 16.26
CA LYS A 173 11.75 19.97 16.05
C LYS A 173 10.66 19.63 15.04
N PHE A 174 11.04 19.04 13.91
CA PHE A 174 10.09 18.65 12.87
C PHE A 174 9.02 17.67 13.40
N TYR A 175 9.43 16.65 14.16
CA TYR A 175 8.48 15.70 14.75
C TYR A 175 7.56 16.34 15.78
N GLU A 176 8.08 17.26 16.61
CA GLU A 176 7.26 17.99 17.57
C GLU A 176 6.17 18.81 16.88
N GLU A 177 6.51 19.47 15.77
CA GLU A 177 5.59 20.26 14.97
C GLU A 177 4.61 19.39 14.13
N ASN A 178 4.96 18.11 13.87
CA ASN A 178 4.20 17.20 13.02
C ASN A 178 3.93 15.84 13.70
N PRO A 179 3.14 15.80 14.78
CA PRO A 179 2.94 14.60 15.60
C PRO A 179 2.21 13.45 14.89
N GLU A 180 1.54 13.73 13.77
CA GLU A 180 0.81 12.74 12.96
C GLU A 180 1.59 12.28 11.71
N TRP A 181 2.83 12.73 11.56
CA TRP A 181 3.65 12.47 10.37
C TRP A 181 3.94 10.97 10.15
N ILE A 182 4.10 10.19 11.23
CA ILE A 182 4.27 8.74 11.16
C ILE A 182 3.05 8.05 11.80
N THR A 183 2.39 7.19 11.06
CA THR A 183 1.28 6.36 11.51
C THR A 183 1.69 4.87 11.44
N PRO A 184 1.41 4.05 12.49
CA PRO A 184 0.74 4.39 13.75
C PRO A 184 1.66 5.10 14.75
N ARG A 185 1.07 5.64 15.81
CA ARG A 185 1.76 6.41 16.86
C ARG A 185 2.90 5.65 17.54
N THR A 186 2.80 4.34 17.62
CA THR A 186 3.87 3.49 18.16
C THR A 186 5.17 3.65 17.38
N ARG A 187 5.11 3.70 16.05
CA ARG A 187 6.28 3.88 15.17
C ARG A 187 6.86 5.29 15.24
N TYR A 188 5.99 6.28 15.36
CA TYR A 188 6.41 7.66 15.64
C TYR A 188 7.23 7.75 16.94
N ASN A 189 6.75 7.11 18.03
CA ASN A 189 7.46 7.11 19.31
C ASN A 189 8.81 6.40 19.21
N GLU A 190 8.91 5.28 18.50
CA GLU A 190 10.18 4.56 18.27
C GLU A 190 11.21 5.45 17.55
N VAL A 191 10.78 6.17 16.51
CA VAL A 191 11.65 7.09 15.76
C VAL A 191 12.16 8.21 16.66
N ILE A 192 11.29 8.85 17.42
CA ILE A 192 11.67 9.93 18.33
C ILE A 192 12.65 9.46 19.40
N GLU A 193 12.37 8.34 20.05
CA GLU A 193 13.26 7.81 21.09
C GLU A 193 14.63 7.42 20.52
N PHE A 194 14.66 6.90 19.29
CA PHE A 194 15.93 6.64 18.61
C PHE A 194 16.74 7.93 18.38
N VAL A 195 16.07 9.00 17.86
CA VAL A 195 16.74 10.28 17.59
C VAL A 195 17.20 10.96 18.88
N LYS A 196 16.41 10.93 19.95
CA LYS A 196 16.80 11.44 21.28
C LYS A 196 18.01 10.70 21.88
N GLY A 197 18.19 9.43 21.51
CA GLY A 197 19.34 8.64 21.94
C GLY A 197 20.68 9.08 21.33
N GLY A 198 20.67 10.02 20.40
CA GLY A 198 21.84 10.53 19.68
C GLY A 198 22.01 9.90 18.31
N LEU A 199 22.12 10.74 17.28
CA LEU A 199 22.37 10.30 15.92
C LEU A 199 23.87 10.24 15.63
N GLU A 200 24.28 9.20 14.93
CA GLU A 200 25.66 9.02 14.46
C GLU A 200 25.67 9.12 12.93
N ASP A 201 26.76 9.66 12.39
CA ASP A 201 27.00 9.72 10.97
C ASP A 201 27.09 8.29 10.39
N PHE A 202 26.62 8.09 9.19
CA PHE A 202 26.61 6.76 8.57
C PHE A 202 27.35 6.75 7.24
N SER A 203 27.97 5.60 6.92
CA SER A 203 28.68 5.41 5.66
C SER A 203 27.71 5.33 4.49
N ILE A 204 27.96 6.17 3.48
CA ILE A 204 27.16 6.28 2.24
C ILE A 204 27.84 5.70 1.02
N SER A 205 29.02 5.12 1.16
CA SER A 205 29.76 4.52 0.04
C SER A 205 30.32 3.15 0.37
N ARG A 206 30.73 2.42 -0.65
CA ARG A 206 31.41 1.14 -0.58
C ARG A 206 32.57 1.13 -1.57
N GLU A 207 33.75 0.71 -1.10
CA GLU A 207 34.95 0.53 -1.91
C GLU A 207 34.98 -0.84 -2.59
N THR A 208 34.55 -1.88 -1.86
CA THR A 208 34.64 -3.28 -2.28
C THR A 208 33.54 -3.72 -3.24
N ASN A 209 32.34 -3.17 -3.11
CA ASN A 209 31.25 -3.44 -4.06
C ASN A 209 31.43 -2.56 -5.31
N LYS A 210 31.49 -3.18 -6.49
CA LYS A 210 31.60 -2.46 -7.77
C LYS A 210 30.27 -2.39 -8.55
N PHE A 211 29.21 -3.00 -8.04
CA PHE A 211 27.88 -2.93 -8.62
C PHE A 211 27.02 -1.93 -7.85
N GLY A 212 26.81 -0.78 -8.43
CA GLY A 212 26.11 0.34 -7.81
C GLY A 212 26.29 1.64 -8.60
N ILE A 213 25.92 2.75 -8.02
CA ILE A 213 26.04 4.07 -8.63
C ILE A 213 27.40 4.67 -8.21
N PRO A 214 28.33 4.94 -9.15
CA PRO A 214 29.60 5.60 -8.82
C PRO A 214 29.38 6.99 -8.21
N LEU A 215 30.17 7.32 -7.18
CA LEU A 215 30.15 8.66 -6.61
C LEU A 215 30.68 9.68 -7.63
N PRO A 216 30.05 10.84 -7.81
CA PRO A 216 30.50 11.83 -8.78
C PRO A 216 31.85 12.47 -8.42
N PHE A 217 32.18 12.54 -7.13
CA PHE A 217 33.43 13.10 -6.59
C PHE A 217 34.52 12.03 -6.34
N ASP A 218 34.18 10.73 -6.40
CA ASP A 218 35.13 9.60 -6.31
C ASP A 218 34.58 8.37 -7.05
N PRO A 219 34.82 8.24 -8.37
CA PRO A 219 34.24 7.16 -9.18
C PRO A 219 34.74 5.75 -8.84
N GLU A 220 35.79 5.60 -8.01
CA GLU A 220 36.28 4.30 -7.55
C GLU A 220 35.38 3.67 -6.48
N GLN A 221 34.51 4.46 -5.86
CA GLN A 221 33.53 4.02 -4.89
C GLN A 221 32.10 4.10 -5.46
N VAL A 222 31.24 3.22 -4.98
CA VAL A 222 29.79 3.24 -5.30
C VAL A 222 29.00 3.64 -4.08
N THR A 223 27.83 4.25 -4.32
CA THR A 223 26.94 4.66 -3.23
C THR A 223 26.38 3.46 -2.46
N TYR A 224 26.15 3.66 -1.17
CA TYR A 224 25.46 2.71 -0.31
C TYR A 224 23.98 2.58 -0.72
N VAL A 225 23.50 1.34 -0.76
CA VAL A 225 22.17 0.98 -1.27
C VAL A 225 21.03 1.84 -0.72
N TRP A 226 21.01 2.15 0.57
CA TRP A 226 19.95 2.97 1.16
C TRP A 226 20.04 4.46 0.80
N PHE A 227 21.24 4.97 0.50
CA PHE A 227 21.37 6.35 0.04
C PHE A 227 20.79 6.50 -1.36
N ASP A 228 21.00 5.53 -2.25
CA ASP A 228 20.43 5.59 -3.60
C ASP A 228 18.95 5.19 -3.61
N ALA A 229 18.56 4.11 -2.92
CA ALA A 229 17.21 3.57 -2.92
C ALA A 229 16.14 4.58 -2.52
N LEU A 230 16.41 5.43 -1.52
CA LEU A 230 15.47 6.45 -1.04
C LEU A 230 15.18 7.53 -2.09
N TYR A 231 16.15 7.89 -2.92
CA TYR A 231 15.93 8.84 -4.02
C TYR A 231 15.16 8.26 -5.21
N SER A 232 14.85 6.96 -5.19
CA SER A 232 13.98 6.34 -6.19
C SER A 232 12.59 6.98 -6.27
N TYR A 233 12.08 7.45 -5.15
CA TYR A 233 10.79 8.14 -5.06
C TYR A 233 10.75 9.46 -5.81
N MET A 234 11.89 10.13 -5.95
CA MET A 234 12.01 11.39 -6.68
C MET A 234 12.47 11.18 -8.12
N SER A 235 13.44 10.31 -8.34
CA SER A 235 14.00 10.07 -9.67
C SER A 235 12.96 9.56 -10.67
N THR A 236 12.00 8.76 -10.21
CA THR A 236 10.94 8.21 -11.08
C THR A 236 9.95 9.26 -11.59
N ILE A 237 9.86 10.39 -10.90
CA ILE A 237 9.02 11.56 -11.27
C ILE A 237 9.87 12.79 -11.59
N SER A 238 11.16 12.64 -11.88
CA SER A 238 12.11 13.77 -12.04
C SER A 238 11.68 14.80 -13.08
N HIS A 239 10.93 14.40 -14.10
CA HIS A 239 10.40 15.27 -15.16
C HIS A 239 9.10 16.00 -14.79
N GLU A 240 8.48 15.64 -13.66
CA GLU A 240 7.25 16.22 -13.10
C GLU A 240 7.38 16.44 -11.57
N LEU A 241 8.64 16.62 -11.10
CA LEU A 241 8.95 16.72 -9.67
C LEU A 241 8.23 17.90 -9.01
N ASP A 242 8.18 19.05 -9.66
CA ASP A 242 7.52 20.25 -9.15
C ASP A 242 6.00 20.09 -9.02
N ASP A 243 5.40 19.15 -9.75
CA ASP A 243 3.97 18.89 -9.72
C ASP A 243 3.57 17.88 -8.62
N PHE A 244 4.45 16.92 -8.29
CA PHE A 244 4.12 15.79 -7.42
C PHE A 244 4.97 15.68 -6.16
N TRP A 245 6.12 16.38 -6.07
CA TRP A 245 6.89 16.39 -4.83
C TRP A 245 6.50 17.61 -3.97
N PRO A 246 6.37 17.49 -2.64
CA PRO A 246 6.62 16.29 -1.82
C PRO A 246 5.53 15.22 -1.95
N ALA A 247 5.93 13.96 -1.80
CA ALA A 247 4.98 12.85 -1.78
C ALA A 247 3.94 13.04 -0.67
N ASP A 248 2.67 12.76 -0.99
CA ASP A 248 1.59 12.82 0.00
C ASP A 248 1.70 11.67 1.01
N LEU A 249 2.14 10.49 0.53
CA LEU A 249 2.19 9.31 1.38
C LEU A 249 3.30 8.35 0.95
N HIS A 250 4.15 7.96 1.90
CA HIS A 250 4.99 6.76 1.79
C HIS A 250 4.36 5.63 2.61
N VAL A 251 3.99 4.52 1.96
CA VAL A 251 3.56 3.28 2.64
C VAL A 251 4.79 2.39 2.78
N ILE A 252 5.18 2.06 4.01
CA ILE A 252 6.44 1.36 4.30
C ILE A 252 6.27 0.23 5.32
N GLY A 253 7.17 -0.77 5.31
CA GLY A 253 7.24 -1.78 6.37
C GLY A 253 7.91 -1.24 7.65
N LYS A 254 7.56 -1.79 8.79
CA LYS A 254 8.12 -1.37 10.10
C LYS A 254 9.64 -1.56 10.22
N ASP A 255 10.21 -2.52 9.51
CA ASP A 255 11.64 -2.82 9.48
C ASP A 255 12.49 -1.73 8.82
N ILE A 256 11.86 -0.93 7.96
CA ILE A 256 12.52 0.17 7.26
C ILE A 256 12.10 1.56 7.74
N VAL A 257 11.35 1.63 8.85
CA VAL A 257 10.88 2.92 9.41
C VAL A 257 12.05 3.84 9.80
N LYS A 258 13.17 3.29 10.26
CA LYS A 258 14.37 4.06 10.58
C LYS A 258 14.93 4.79 9.35
N PHE A 259 14.96 4.13 8.20
CA PHE A 259 15.47 4.73 6.97
C PHE A 259 14.54 5.83 6.45
N HIS A 260 13.24 5.62 6.49
CA HIS A 260 12.26 6.59 6.01
C HIS A 260 11.92 7.69 7.01
N GLY A 261 12.00 7.37 8.30
CA GLY A 261 11.67 8.30 9.37
C GLY A 261 12.83 9.15 9.85
N ILE A 262 14.09 8.75 9.60
CA ILE A 262 15.29 9.45 10.12
C ILE A 262 16.25 9.82 8.99
N TYR A 263 16.75 8.82 8.23
CA TYR A 263 17.78 9.05 7.22
C TYR A 263 17.20 9.87 6.06
N TRP A 264 16.05 9.47 5.54
CA TRP A 264 15.40 10.13 4.42
C TRP A 264 15.12 11.61 4.66
N PRO A 265 14.44 12.04 5.76
CA PRO A 265 14.23 13.46 6.01
C PRO A 265 15.54 14.23 6.20
N ALA A 266 16.56 13.67 6.84
CA ALA A 266 17.86 14.34 6.97
C ALA A 266 18.55 14.52 5.61
N MET A 267 18.50 13.51 4.74
CA MET A 267 19.05 13.57 3.38
C MET A 267 18.32 14.61 2.54
N LEU A 268 16.99 14.69 2.64
CA LEU A 268 16.18 15.69 1.96
C LEU A 268 16.49 17.11 2.45
N MET A 269 16.60 17.32 3.78
CA MET A 269 16.99 18.61 4.36
C MET A 269 18.36 19.06 3.85
N SER A 270 19.35 18.14 3.79
CA SER A 270 20.68 18.42 3.27
C SER A 270 20.66 18.81 1.80
N ALA A 271 19.87 18.13 1.00
CA ALA A 271 19.72 18.43 -0.41
C ALA A 271 18.77 19.60 -0.72
N GLY A 272 18.13 20.19 0.32
CA GLY A 272 17.21 21.32 0.18
C GLY A 272 15.88 20.97 -0.49
N TYR A 273 15.36 19.76 -0.25
CA TYR A 273 14.04 19.31 -0.68
C TYR A 273 13.05 19.33 0.47
N GLU A 274 11.77 19.49 0.14
CA GLU A 274 10.68 19.34 1.11
C GLU A 274 10.54 17.86 1.56
N LEU A 275 10.01 17.68 2.78
CA LEU A 275 9.78 16.35 3.31
C LEU A 275 8.43 15.77 2.83
N PRO A 276 8.29 14.43 2.69
CA PRO A 276 7.01 13.82 2.40
C PRO A 276 5.99 14.17 3.49
N LYS A 277 4.71 14.26 3.11
CA LYS A 277 3.65 14.75 4.01
C LYS A 277 3.30 13.73 5.10
N GLN A 278 3.42 12.42 4.82
CA GLN A 278 3.13 11.37 5.80
C GLN A 278 3.83 10.04 5.50
N LEU A 279 4.15 9.30 6.57
CA LEU A 279 4.58 7.90 6.52
C LEU A 279 3.49 6.99 7.13
N LEU A 280 3.04 5.99 6.37
CA LEU A 280 2.14 4.94 6.84
C LEU A 280 2.91 3.64 6.98
N THR A 281 3.09 3.16 8.21
CA THR A 281 3.92 2.00 8.50
C THR A 281 3.07 0.75 8.68
N THR A 282 3.39 -0.32 7.95
CA THR A 282 2.73 -1.62 8.06
C THR A 282 3.46 -2.55 9.01
N GLY A 283 2.73 -3.47 9.65
CA GLY A 283 3.30 -4.62 10.37
C GLY A 283 3.76 -5.73 9.44
N HIS A 284 4.28 -6.81 10.01
CA HIS A 284 4.69 -8.01 9.29
C HIS A 284 3.64 -9.13 9.41
N PHE A 285 3.60 -9.99 8.39
CA PHE A 285 2.79 -11.20 8.42
C PHE A 285 3.66 -12.43 8.61
N THR A 286 3.20 -13.30 9.51
CA THR A 286 3.65 -14.68 9.66
C THR A 286 2.65 -15.63 9.00
N VAL A 287 3.03 -16.88 8.82
CA VAL A 287 2.16 -17.99 8.46
C VAL A 287 2.44 -19.10 9.46
N ASP A 288 1.42 -19.58 10.16
CA ASP A 288 1.53 -20.54 11.26
C ASP A 288 2.52 -20.07 12.36
N GLY A 289 2.48 -18.77 12.70
CA GLY A 289 3.35 -18.14 13.70
C GLY A 289 4.82 -18.01 13.28
N GLN A 290 5.17 -18.34 12.03
CA GLN A 290 6.53 -18.30 11.52
C GLN A 290 6.71 -17.27 10.41
N LYS A 291 7.85 -16.58 10.40
CA LYS A 291 8.20 -15.67 9.30
C LYS A 291 8.22 -16.43 7.97
N MET A 292 7.60 -15.85 6.94
CA MET A 292 7.64 -16.43 5.60
C MET A 292 9.06 -16.55 5.09
N SER A 293 9.46 -17.77 4.70
CA SER A 293 10.79 -18.06 4.19
C SER A 293 10.72 -19.20 3.17
N LYS A 294 11.48 -19.07 2.09
CA LYS A 294 11.63 -20.13 1.09
C LYS A 294 12.21 -21.43 1.69
N THR A 295 13.09 -21.27 2.68
CA THR A 295 13.72 -22.41 3.38
C THR A 295 12.71 -23.20 4.20
N ILE A 296 11.72 -22.52 4.80
CA ILE A 296 10.64 -23.14 5.58
C ILE A 296 9.54 -23.69 4.65
N GLY A 297 9.42 -23.12 3.43
CA GLY A 297 8.40 -23.54 2.48
C GLY A 297 6.99 -23.00 2.76
N ASN A 298 6.89 -21.98 3.63
CA ASN A 298 5.63 -21.36 4.02
C ASN A 298 5.34 -20.03 3.28
N VAL A 299 6.01 -19.78 2.16
CA VAL A 299 5.80 -18.58 1.33
C VAL A 299 4.53 -18.76 0.51
N ILE A 300 3.61 -17.80 0.62
CA ILE A 300 2.38 -17.77 -0.17
C ILE A 300 2.58 -16.84 -1.36
N ASP A 301 2.46 -17.40 -2.57
CA ASP A 301 2.46 -16.63 -3.83
C ASP A 301 1.14 -15.88 -3.96
N PRO A 302 1.15 -14.53 -4.07
CA PRO A 302 -0.08 -13.76 -4.11
C PRO A 302 -0.89 -13.96 -5.40
N VAL A 303 -0.23 -14.25 -6.54
CA VAL A 303 -0.90 -14.50 -7.82
C VAL A 303 -1.64 -15.83 -7.77
N GLU A 304 -0.95 -16.89 -7.34
CA GLU A 304 -1.55 -18.21 -7.17
C GLU A 304 -2.72 -18.16 -6.17
N TYR A 305 -2.55 -17.44 -5.06
CA TYR A 305 -3.63 -17.28 -4.08
C TYR A 305 -4.86 -16.58 -4.70
N CYS A 306 -4.65 -15.48 -5.42
CA CYS A 306 -5.75 -14.74 -6.06
C CYS A 306 -6.48 -15.58 -7.12
N GLN A 307 -5.76 -16.41 -7.89
CA GLN A 307 -6.34 -17.31 -8.88
C GLN A 307 -7.16 -18.44 -8.26
N ASN A 308 -6.67 -19.03 -7.17
CA ASN A 308 -7.31 -20.18 -6.52
C ASN A 308 -8.49 -19.80 -5.61
N TYR A 309 -8.46 -18.59 -5.05
CA TYR A 309 -9.46 -18.13 -4.09
C TYR A 309 -10.14 -16.84 -4.53
N SER A 310 -9.52 -15.69 -4.30
CA SER A 310 -10.03 -14.38 -4.74
C SER A 310 -9.05 -13.26 -4.40
N ARG A 311 -8.80 -12.34 -5.35
CA ARG A 311 -8.09 -11.09 -5.07
C ARG A 311 -8.83 -10.24 -4.03
N ASP A 312 -10.13 -10.08 -4.22
CA ASP A 312 -10.96 -9.27 -3.31
C ASP A 312 -11.02 -9.88 -1.90
N GLY A 313 -11.01 -11.23 -1.83
CA GLY A 313 -10.94 -11.96 -0.57
C GLY A 313 -9.62 -11.74 0.16
N LEU A 314 -8.50 -11.79 -0.56
CA LEU A 314 -7.18 -11.51 0.00
C LEU A 314 -7.10 -10.09 0.54
N LEU A 315 -7.45 -9.10 -0.27
CA LEU A 315 -7.46 -7.68 0.13
C LEU A 315 -8.35 -7.45 1.36
N LEU A 316 -9.59 -7.97 1.33
CA LEU A 316 -10.52 -7.87 2.45
C LEU A 316 -9.94 -8.43 3.75
N TYR A 317 -9.33 -9.62 3.68
CA TYR A 317 -8.74 -10.25 4.85
C TYR A 317 -7.56 -9.43 5.39
N LEU A 318 -6.61 -9.05 4.54
CA LEU A 318 -5.45 -8.27 4.93
C LEU A 318 -5.81 -6.94 5.60
N PHE A 319 -6.90 -6.28 5.16
CA PHE A 319 -7.30 -5.00 5.72
C PHE A 319 -8.17 -5.10 6.98
N THR A 320 -8.87 -6.21 7.18
CA THR A 320 -9.80 -6.35 8.31
C THR A 320 -9.23 -7.18 9.45
N ALA A 321 -8.34 -8.13 9.16
CA ALA A 321 -7.79 -9.03 10.18
C ALA A 321 -6.89 -8.29 11.18
N PHE A 322 -6.13 -7.29 10.72
CA PHE A 322 -5.11 -6.63 11.53
C PHE A 322 -5.26 -5.11 11.49
N PRO A 323 -5.04 -4.41 12.63
CA PRO A 323 -4.83 -2.97 12.63
C PRO A 323 -3.56 -2.59 11.83
N ILE A 324 -3.57 -1.40 11.23
CA ILE A 324 -2.39 -0.88 10.52
C ILE A 324 -1.21 -0.76 11.49
N GLY A 325 -0.06 -1.30 11.08
CA GLY A 325 1.19 -1.27 11.86
C GLY A 325 1.36 -2.38 12.88
N GLU A 326 0.35 -3.20 13.09
CA GLU A 326 0.45 -4.41 13.93
C GLU A 326 0.85 -5.63 13.11
N ASP A 327 1.55 -6.56 13.76
CA ASP A 327 1.89 -7.84 13.17
C ASP A 327 0.68 -8.77 13.18
N GLY A 328 0.64 -9.69 12.23
CA GLY A 328 -0.43 -10.66 12.15
C GLY A 328 0.01 -12.01 11.64
N ASP A 329 -0.82 -13.02 11.87
CA ASP A 329 -0.65 -14.35 11.33
C ASP A 329 -1.69 -14.62 10.24
N PHE A 330 -1.24 -15.03 9.05
CA PHE A 330 -2.14 -15.27 7.93
C PHE A 330 -2.83 -16.62 8.09
N ASP A 331 -4.15 -16.59 8.19
CA ASP A 331 -5.02 -17.75 8.28
C ASP A 331 -5.92 -17.86 7.04
N GLN A 332 -5.69 -18.88 6.23
CA GLN A 332 -6.43 -19.09 4.99
C GLN A 332 -7.91 -19.43 5.23
N GLU A 333 -8.23 -20.23 6.26
CA GLU A 333 -9.62 -20.60 6.56
C GLU A 333 -10.42 -19.36 6.98
N GLN A 334 -9.80 -18.52 7.82
CA GLN A 334 -10.39 -17.25 8.24
C GLN A 334 -10.55 -16.26 7.07
N ALA A 335 -9.62 -16.25 6.12
CA ALA A 335 -9.73 -15.41 4.92
C ALA A 335 -10.93 -15.85 4.06
N ILE A 336 -11.11 -17.16 3.83
CA ILE A 336 -12.26 -17.72 3.10
C ILE A 336 -13.56 -17.45 3.85
N PHE A 337 -13.56 -17.65 5.18
CA PHE A 337 -14.72 -17.35 6.01
C PHE A 337 -15.14 -15.89 5.89
N THR A 338 -14.19 -14.97 6.00
CA THR A 338 -14.41 -13.51 5.91
C THR A 338 -14.96 -13.10 4.53
N PHE A 339 -14.38 -13.65 3.45
CA PHE A 339 -14.88 -13.46 2.09
C PHE A 339 -16.34 -13.91 1.97
N ASN A 340 -16.64 -15.13 2.37
CA ASN A 340 -17.99 -15.68 2.28
C ASN A 340 -19.00 -14.86 3.11
N ALA A 341 -18.63 -14.46 4.32
CA ALA A 341 -19.52 -13.71 5.21
C ALA A 341 -19.78 -12.29 4.70
N LYS A 342 -18.74 -11.55 4.30
CA LYS A 342 -18.85 -10.11 3.99
C LYS A 342 -19.19 -9.86 2.52
N LEU A 343 -18.53 -10.54 1.57
CA LEU A 343 -18.74 -10.29 0.14
C LEU A 343 -19.85 -11.17 -0.44
N SER A 344 -19.77 -12.49 -0.31
CA SER A 344 -20.77 -13.38 -0.91
C SER A 344 -22.13 -13.27 -0.22
N ASN A 345 -22.18 -13.46 1.10
CA ASN A 345 -23.45 -13.51 1.83
C ASN A 345 -24.04 -12.12 2.11
N LYS A 346 -23.24 -11.10 2.41
CA LYS A 346 -23.78 -9.78 2.77
C LYS A 346 -24.04 -8.94 1.51
N VAL A 347 -23.02 -8.60 0.72
CA VAL A 347 -23.17 -7.74 -0.47
C VAL A 347 -23.82 -8.49 -1.63
N GLY A 348 -23.34 -9.70 -1.96
CA GLY A 348 -23.85 -10.50 -3.06
C GLY A 348 -25.31 -10.90 -2.91
N ASN A 349 -25.71 -11.37 -1.73
CA ASN A 349 -27.12 -11.71 -1.47
C ASN A 349 -28.02 -10.48 -1.46
N LEU A 350 -27.55 -9.34 -0.94
CA LEU A 350 -28.32 -8.10 -0.97
C LEU A 350 -28.61 -7.66 -2.41
N LEU A 351 -27.61 -7.72 -3.31
CA LEU A 351 -27.79 -7.48 -4.74
C LEU A 351 -28.78 -8.46 -5.35
N ASN A 352 -28.63 -9.77 -5.10
CA ASN A 352 -29.53 -10.79 -5.64
C ASN A 352 -30.99 -10.56 -5.22
N ARG A 353 -31.22 -10.18 -3.94
CA ARG A 353 -32.57 -9.84 -3.42
C ARG A 353 -33.11 -8.59 -4.10
N ALA A 354 -32.31 -7.53 -4.22
CA ALA A 354 -32.69 -6.29 -4.88
C ALA A 354 -33.14 -6.54 -6.34
N ILE A 355 -32.33 -7.25 -7.11
CA ILE A 355 -32.61 -7.60 -8.50
C ILE A 355 -33.88 -8.46 -8.60
N ALA A 356 -33.96 -9.55 -7.83
CA ALA A 356 -35.09 -10.48 -7.93
C ALA A 356 -36.43 -9.83 -7.58
N LEU A 357 -36.47 -8.96 -6.58
CA LEU A 357 -37.69 -8.23 -6.20
C LEU A 357 -38.07 -7.15 -7.23
N THR A 358 -37.10 -6.41 -7.73
CA THR A 358 -37.34 -5.36 -8.72
C THR A 358 -37.83 -5.93 -10.05
N LEU A 359 -37.29 -7.05 -10.53
CA LEU A 359 -37.76 -7.72 -11.76
C LEU A 359 -39.21 -8.20 -11.65
N LYS A 360 -39.70 -8.59 -10.48
CA LYS A 360 -41.10 -8.99 -10.26
C LYS A 360 -42.11 -7.85 -10.53
N ILE A 361 -41.67 -6.59 -10.44
CA ILE A 361 -42.50 -5.41 -10.68
C ILE A 361 -42.15 -4.66 -11.96
N GLY A 362 -41.47 -5.33 -12.90
CA GLY A 362 -41.17 -4.80 -14.24
C GLY A 362 -39.77 -4.17 -14.39
N GLY A 363 -38.89 -4.30 -13.41
CA GLY A 363 -37.46 -3.95 -13.55
C GLY A 363 -37.14 -2.46 -13.48
N THR A 364 -38.10 -1.57 -13.37
CA THR A 364 -37.88 -0.11 -13.29
C THR A 364 -38.39 0.44 -11.99
N LEU A 365 -37.55 1.20 -11.30
CA LEU A 365 -37.87 1.91 -10.07
C LEU A 365 -37.66 3.40 -10.30
N ASN A 366 -38.73 4.18 -10.21
CA ASN A 366 -38.66 5.62 -10.28
C ASN A 366 -38.44 6.20 -8.89
N ARG A 367 -37.81 7.38 -8.83
CA ARG A 367 -37.56 8.08 -7.58
C ARG A 367 -38.89 8.41 -6.89
N PRO A 368 -39.09 7.96 -5.64
CA PRO A 368 -40.28 8.33 -4.86
C PRO A 368 -40.19 9.79 -4.40
N ALA A 369 -41.35 10.34 -3.97
CA ALA A 369 -41.40 11.70 -3.45
C ALA A 369 -40.49 11.90 -2.23
N GLU A 370 -40.34 10.87 -1.41
CA GLU A 370 -39.42 10.83 -0.27
C GLU A 370 -38.58 9.56 -0.31
N VAL A 371 -37.28 9.72 -0.24
CA VAL A 371 -36.32 8.61 -0.09
C VAL A 371 -36.01 8.44 1.40
N ILE A 372 -36.23 7.26 1.93
CA ILE A 372 -35.99 6.96 3.35
C ILE A 372 -34.48 6.98 3.58
N SER A 373 -34.04 7.81 4.54
CA SER A 373 -32.62 7.88 4.90
C SER A 373 -32.22 6.70 5.78
N ILE A 374 -31.20 5.97 5.35
CA ILE A 374 -30.56 4.88 6.09
C ILE A 374 -29.05 5.13 6.08
N GLY A 375 -28.40 5.10 7.23
CA GLY A 375 -26.96 4.96 7.32
C GLY A 375 -26.10 6.15 6.88
N ASP A 376 -26.61 7.39 6.93
CA ASP A 376 -25.83 8.59 6.59
C ASP A 376 -24.61 8.80 7.51
N ASN A 377 -24.67 8.29 8.75
CA ASN A 377 -23.53 8.25 9.66
C ASN A 377 -22.38 7.36 9.14
N PHE A 378 -22.69 6.23 8.48
CA PHE A 378 -21.66 5.35 7.91
C PHE A 378 -20.93 6.01 6.74
N VAL A 379 -21.63 6.77 5.91
CA VAL A 379 -21.00 7.54 4.82
C VAL A 379 -20.06 8.61 5.34
N LYS A 380 -20.47 9.34 6.39
CA LYS A 380 -19.61 10.34 7.04
C LYS A 380 -18.39 9.70 7.71
N ASN A 381 -18.59 8.59 8.40
CA ASN A 381 -17.51 7.85 9.05
C ASN A 381 -16.52 7.29 8.01
N TYR A 382 -17.02 6.72 6.92
CA TYR A 382 -16.21 6.25 5.79
C TYR A 382 -15.33 7.37 5.23
N ALA A 383 -15.89 8.53 4.93
CA ALA A 383 -15.12 9.65 4.40
C ALA A 383 -13.98 10.06 5.36
N SER A 384 -14.32 10.22 6.65
CA SER A 384 -13.33 10.58 7.67
C SER A 384 -12.23 9.54 7.87
N THR A 385 -12.53 8.25 7.77
CA THR A 385 -11.55 7.18 7.91
C THR A 385 -10.68 7.03 6.66
N MET A 386 -11.24 7.22 5.46
CA MET A 386 -10.46 7.22 4.21
C MET A 386 -9.47 8.39 4.16
N GLU A 387 -9.82 9.57 4.65
CA GLU A 387 -8.93 10.74 4.76
C GLU A 387 -7.74 10.49 5.69
N LYS A 388 -7.90 9.62 6.69
CA LYS A 388 -6.86 9.22 7.64
C LYS A 388 -6.12 7.94 7.26
N TYR A 389 -6.41 7.40 6.08
CA TYR A 389 -5.90 6.11 5.61
C TYR A 389 -6.24 4.91 6.51
N ASP A 390 -7.29 5.03 7.31
CA ASP A 390 -7.82 3.95 8.14
C ASP A 390 -8.78 3.06 7.33
N LEU A 391 -8.19 2.24 6.45
CA LEU A 391 -8.93 1.43 5.50
C LEU A 391 -9.77 0.33 6.18
N LYS A 392 -9.33 -0.15 7.35
CA LYS A 392 -10.09 -1.12 8.15
C LYS A 392 -11.45 -0.55 8.56
N ASN A 393 -11.45 0.59 9.22
CA ASN A 393 -12.68 1.22 9.68
C ASN A 393 -13.54 1.78 8.52
N ALA A 394 -12.92 2.14 7.39
CA ALA A 394 -13.64 2.48 6.16
C ALA A 394 -14.43 1.27 5.62
N LEU A 395 -13.79 0.10 5.51
CA LEU A 395 -14.46 -1.15 5.12
C LEU A 395 -15.57 -1.55 6.11
N GLU A 396 -15.30 -1.48 7.42
CA GLU A 396 -16.33 -1.79 8.44
C GLU A 396 -17.55 -0.89 8.29
N SER A 397 -17.36 0.43 8.08
CA SER A 397 -18.45 1.37 7.85
C SER A 397 -19.34 0.96 6.66
N ALA A 398 -18.73 0.51 5.54
CA ALA A 398 -19.48 0.05 4.38
C ALA A 398 -20.24 -1.26 4.66
N PHE A 399 -19.65 -2.21 5.39
CA PHE A 399 -20.31 -3.48 5.72
C PHE A 399 -21.39 -3.34 6.79
N GLU A 400 -21.22 -2.45 7.76
CA GLU A 400 -22.26 -2.10 8.74
C GLU A 400 -23.44 -1.44 8.05
N TYR A 401 -23.18 -0.55 7.09
CA TYR A 401 -24.22 0.04 6.27
C TYR A 401 -25.01 -1.04 5.49
N ALA A 402 -24.33 -1.98 4.85
CA ALA A 402 -25.00 -3.10 4.20
C ALA A 402 -25.84 -3.96 5.17
N THR A 403 -25.44 -4.04 6.45
CA THR A 403 -26.24 -4.73 7.49
C THR A 403 -27.52 -3.98 7.79
N GLU A 404 -27.48 -2.66 7.94
CA GLU A 404 -28.68 -1.84 8.18
C GLU A 404 -29.66 -1.91 6.99
N ILE A 405 -29.15 -1.96 5.75
CA ILE A 405 -29.99 -2.15 4.57
C ILE A 405 -30.68 -3.52 4.61
N ASN A 406 -29.96 -4.60 4.95
CA ASN A 406 -30.59 -5.92 5.09
C ASN A 406 -31.69 -5.91 6.14
N LYS A 407 -31.45 -5.29 7.30
CA LYS A 407 -32.44 -5.13 8.35
C LYS A 407 -33.70 -4.36 7.86
N TYR A 408 -33.50 -3.24 7.15
CA TYR A 408 -34.59 -2.49 6.54
C TYR A 408 -35.46 -3.37 5.63
N VAL A 409 -34.83 -4.19 4.79
CA VAL A 409 -35.55 -5.11 3.89
C VAL A 409 -36.31 -6.19 4.68
N ASP A 410 -35.71 -6.74 5.73
CA ASP A 410 -36.37 -7.75 6.58
C ASP A 410 -37.53 -7.17 7.38
N ASP A 411 -37.40 -5.96 7.90
CA ASP A 411 -38.45 -5.27 8.64
C ASP A 411 -39.67 -4.92 7.73
N ASN A 412 -39.41 -4.52 6.48
CA ASN A 412 -40.47 -4.15 5.53
C ASN A 412 -41.05 -5.34 4.75
N THR A 413 -40.44 -6.50 4.80
CA THR A 413 -40.91 -7.75 4.15
C THR A 413 -41.51 -7.57 2.74
N PRO A 414 -40.78 -6.95 1.75
CA PRO A 414 -41.32 -6.60 0.43
C PRO A 414 -41.86 -7.78 -0.36
N TRP A 415 -41.45 -9.00 -0.07
CA TRP A 415 -41.99 -10.22 -0.70
C TRP A 415 -43.39 -10.61 -0.26
N LYS A 416 -43.93 -9.95 0.80
CA LYS A 416 -45.31 -10.15 1.31
C LYS A 416 -46.28 -9.08 0.83
N ILE A 417 -45.76 -7.99 0.23
CA ILE A 417 -46.60 -6.87 -0.23
C ILE A 417 -47.22 -7.24 -1.57
N ASP A 418 -48.56 -6.96 -1.68
CA ASP A 418 -49.26 -7.13 -2.94
C ASP A 418 -48.83 -6.06 -3.94
N ALA A 419 -48.22 -6.51 -5.05
CA ALA A 419 -47.64 -5.64 -6.07
C ALA A 419 -48.67 -4.79 -6.86
N GLU A 420 -49.95 -5.19 -6.92
CA GLU A 420 -51.01 -4.43 -7.55
C GLU A 420 -51.72 -3.47 -6.56
N ALA A 421 -52.05 -3.99 -5.39
CA ALA A 421 -52.79 -3.23 -4.40
C ALA A 421 -51.96 -2.18 -3.64
N GLU A 422 -50.66 -2.46 -3.39
CA GLU A 422 -49.74 -1.59 -2.65
C GLU A 422 -48.50 -1.21 -3.48
N LYS A 423 -48.65 -0.98 -4.79
CA LYS A 423 -47.61 -0.76 -5.76
C LYS A 423 -46.62 0.36 -5.33
N GLU A 424 -47.13 1.54 -5.00
CA GLU A 424 -46.35 2.71 -4.64
C GLU A 424 -45.45 2.45 -3.38
N LYS A 425 -46.00 1.78 -2.39
CA LYS A 425 -45.29 1.39 -1.18
C LYS A 425 -44.17 0.42 -1.50
N LEU A 426 -44.43 -0.60 -2.33
CA LEU A 426 -43.44 -1.57 -2.74
C LEU A 426 -42.32 -0.93 -3.58
N GLU A 427 -42.67 -0.08 -4.54
CA GLU A 427 -41.69 0.67 -5.35
C GLU A 427 -40.78 1.56 -4.45
N THR A 428 -41.36 2.24 -3.46
CA THR A 428 -40.61 3.08 -2.49
C THR A 428 -39.62 2.25 -1.69
N ILE A 429 -40.03 1.08 -1.19
CA ILE A 429 -39.15 0.17 -0.44
C ILE A 429 -38.02 -0.34 -1.32
N LEU A 430 -38.33 -0.77 -2.54
CA LEU A 430 -37.32 -1.31 -3.46
C LEU A 430 -36.38 -0.22 -3.99
N TYR A 431 -36.89 0.98 -4.28
CA TYR A 431 -36.05 2.10 -4.64
C TYR A 431 -35.06 2.44 -3.50
N THR A 432 -35.54 2.51 -2.27
CA THR A 432 -34.71 2.75 -1.08
C THR A 432 -33.64 1.68 -0.96
N LEU A 433 -33.98 0.40 -1.08
CA LEU A 433 -33.03 -0.71 -1.07
C LEU A 433 -31.92 -0.52 -2.12
N VAL A 434 -32.28 -0.29 -3.39
CA VAL A 434 -31.32 -0.19 -4.49
C VAL A 434 -30.46 1.08 -4.35
N TYR A 435 -31.05 2.19 -3.92
CA TYR A 435 -30.33 3.44 -3.68
C TYR A 435 -29.24 3.28 -2.62
N HIS A 436 -29.55 2.66 -1.49
CA HIS A 436 -28.57 2.47 -0.43
C HIS A 436 -27.54 1.38 -0.77
N LEU A 437 -27.92 0.33 -1.49
CA LEU A 437 -26.98 -0.67 -2.03
C LEU A 437 -25.98 -0.02 -2.99
N ARG A 438 -26.44 0.90 -3.87
CA ARG A 438 -25.56 1.70 -4.74
C ARG A 438 -24.54 2.49 -3.93
N ARG A 439 -24.94 3.14 -2.81
CA ARG A 439 -24.03 3.88 -1.93
C ARG A 439 -22.98 2.96 -1.32
N VAL A 440 -23.36 1.78 -0.83
CA VAL A 440 -22.40 0.77 -0.35
C VAL A 440 -21.42 0.36 -1.44
N ALA A 441 -21.89 0.14 -2.67
CA ALA A 441 -21.02 -0.20 -3.79
C ALA A 441 -20.02 0.92 -4.10
N ILE A 442 -20.43 2.19 -4.04
CA ILE A 442 -19.54 3.35 -4.22
C ILE A 442 -18.49 3.42 -3.09
N MET A 443 -18.85 3.16 -1.84
CA MET A 443 -17.90 3.11 -0.72
C MET A 443 -16.88 1.98 -0.89
N LEU A 444 -17.31 0.84 -1.44
CA LEU A 444 -16.44 -0.33 -1.67
C LEU A 444 -15.64 -0.26 -2.98
N LEU A 445 -15.92 0.71 -3.85
CA LEU A 445 -15.33 0.83 -5.19
C LEU A 445 -13.78 0.92 -5.18
N PRO A 446 -13.11 1.67 -4.27
CA PRO A 446 -11.65 1.72 -4.22
C PRO A 446 -11.01 0.37 -3.85
N PHE A 447 -11.72 -0.50 -3.14
CA PHE A 447 -11.26 -1.80 -2.66
C PHE A 447 -11.50 -2.92 -3.68
N PHE A 448 -12.70 -2.97 -4.26
CA PHE A 448 -13.19 -4.06 -5.11
C PHE A 448 -13.70 -3.50 -6.44
N THR A 449 -12.83 -2.77 -7.15
CA THR A 449 -13.20 -1.89 -8.28
C THR A 449 -14.05 -2.61 -9.34
N GLU A 450 -13.58 -3.74 -9.86
CA GLU A 450 -14.26 -4.48 -10.93
C GLU A 450 -15.67 -4.94 -10.50
N LYS A 451 -15.76 -5.56 -9.33
CA LYS A 451 -17.03 -6.10 -8.82
C LYS A 451 -18.03 -5.02 -8.43
N MET A 452 -17.55 -3.89 -7.91
CA MET A 452 -18.44 -2.78 -7.58
C MET A 452 -18.91 -2.04 -8.84
N GLN A 453 -18.10 -1.92 -9.88
CA GLN A 453 -18.54 -1.42 -11.19
C GLN A 453 -19.59 -2.35 -11.83
N GLU A 454 -19.39 -3.67 -11.74
CA GLU A 454 -20.35 -4.67 -12.16
C GLU A 454 -21.68 -4.49 -11.41
N LEU A 455 -21.66 -4.35 -10.07
CA LEU A 455 -22.85 -4.11 -9.25
C LEU A 455 -23.59 -2.84 -9.69
N LEU A 456 -22.87 -1.72 -9.81
CA LEU A 456 -23.44 -0.43 -10.21
C LEU A 456 -24.07 -0.48 -11.61
N SER A 457 -23.47 -1.21 -12.55
CA SER A 457 -24.03 -1.44 -13.88
C SER A 457 -25.30 -2.27 -13.84
N ARG A 458 -25.34 -3.32 -13.02
CA ARG A 458 -26.54 -4.20 -12.88
C ARG A 458 -27.75 -3.50 -12.27
N VAL A 459 -27.51 -2.47 -11.45
CA VAL A 459 -28.62 -1.63 -10.92
C VAL A 459 -28.98 -0.47 -11.85
N GLY A 460 -28.34 -0.36 -13.01
CA GLY A 460 -28.64 0.62 -14.06
C GLY A 460 -28.12 2.03 -13.79
N VAL A 461 -27.19 2.20 -12.86
CA VAL A 461 -26.54 3.48 -12.55
C VAL A 461 -25.02 3.25 -12.39
N PRO A 462 -24.30 3.07 -13.53
CA PRO A 462 -22.86 2.88 -13.50
C PRO A 462 -22.13 4.07 -12.88
N PHE A 463 -20.89 3.84 -12.38
CA PHE A 463 -20.05 4.90 -11.88
C PHE A 463 -19.70 5.88 -13.00
N ASN A 464 -19.97 7.17 -12.78
CA ASN A 464 -19.62 8.22 -13.72
C ASN A 464 -18.26 8.81 -13.37
N GLN A 465 -17.26 8.63 -14.25
CA GLN A 465 -15.90 9.13 -14.04
C GLN A 465 -15.77 10.67 -14.06
N GLU A 466 -16.78 11.38 -14.55
CA GLU A 466 -16.79 12.84 -14.53
C GLU A 466 -17.11 13.43 -13.14
N ASN A 467 -17.70 12.63 -12.26
CA ASN A 467 -18.08 13.02 -10.92
C ASN A 467 -17.18 12.32 -9.89
N THR A 468 -16.86 13.01 -8.81
CA THR A 468 -16.11 12.43 -7.69
C THR A 468 -16.93 11.35 -6.97
N LEU A 469 -16.24 10.44 -6.29
CA LEU A 469 -16.87 9.45 -5.42
C LEU A 469 -17.79 10.12 -4.38
N SER A 470 -17.34 11.22 -3.78
CA SER A 470 -18.11 11.97 -2.79
C SER A 470 -19.40 12.58 -3.38
N GLU A 471 -19.33 13.15 -4.60
CA GLU A 471 -20.51 13.66 -5.29
C GLU A 471 -21.52 12.54 -5.60
N GLN A 472 -21.03 11.40 -6.07
CA GLN A 472 -21.90 10.27 -6.41
C GLN A 472 -22.52 9.60 -5.18
N LEU A 473 -21.88 9.63 -4.01
CA LEU A 473 -22.48 9.18 -2.74
C LEU A 473 -23.68 10.03 -2.33
N LEU A 474 -23.71 11.31 -2.68
CA LEU A 474 -24.78 12.25 -2.37
C LEU A 474 -25.87 12.29 -3.46
N GLN A 475 -25.57 11.82 -4.66
CA GLN A 475 -26.50 11.83 -5.80
C GLN A 475 -27.66 10.86 -5.56
N ILE A 476 -28.89 11.33 -5.73
CA ILE A 476 -30.11 10.52 -5.74
C ILE A 476 -30.54 10.32 -7.20
N PRO A 477 -30.41 9.11 -7.78
CA PRO A 477 -30.79 8.86 -9.16
C PRO A 477 -32.31 9.04 -9.40
N GLU A 478 -32.69 9.54 -10.56
CA GLU A 478 -34.12 9.67 -10.92
C GLU A 478 -34.79 8.31 -11.13
N LYS A 479 -34.02 7.32 -11.56
CA LYS A 479 -34.52 5.94 -11.74
C LYS A 479 -33.41 4.91 -11.66
N PHE A 480 -33.79 3.68 -11.33
CA PHE A 480 -32.98 2.47 -11.54
C PHE A 480 -33.64 1.58 -12.60
N VAL A 481 -32.84 0.96 -13.45
CA VAL A 481 -33.33 0.05 -14.50
C VAL A 481 -32.56 -1.25 -14.42
N ILE A 482 -33.24 -2.30 -13.99
CA ILE A 482 -32.71 -3.65 -13.83
C ILE A 482 -33.34 -4.53 -14.91
N THR A 483 -32.54 -5.05 -15.84
CA THR A 483 -33.03 -5.78 -17.01
C THR A 483 -32.94 -7.28 -16.86
N GLU A 484 -31.99 -7.78 -16.07
CA GLU A 484 -31.74 -9.22 -15.91
C GLU A 484 -31.19 -9.58 -14.55
N LYS A 485 -31.27 -10.85 -14.19
CA LYS A 485 -30.76 -11.35 -12.92
C LYS A 485 -29.24 -11.43 -12.88
N GLY A 486 -28.61 -11.88 -13.96
CA GLY A 486 -27.16 -12.17 -14.02
C GLY A 486 -26.71 -13.29 -13.10
N GLU A 487 -25.41 -13.62 -13.18
CA GLU A 487 -24.76 -14.57 -12.29
C GLU A 487 -24.51 -13.95 -10.91
N PRO A 488 -24.27 -14.76 -9.86
CA PRO A 488 -23.88 -14.23 -8.55
C PRO A 488 -22.64 -13.34 -8.64
N LEU A 489 -22.69 -12.15 -8.00
CA LEU A 489 -21.55 -11.21 -8.00
C LEU A 489 -20.29 -11.83 -7.41
N TYR A 490 -20.48 -12.58 -6.33
CA TYR A 490 -19.43 -13.36 -5.66
C TYR A 490 -19.91 -14.80 -5.46
N MET A 491 -19.21 -15.74 -6.06
CA MET A 491 -19.41 -17.18 -5.81
C MET A 491 -18.87 -17.54 -4.44
N ARG A 492 -19.57 -18.37 -3.72
CA ARG A 492 -19.09 -18.85 -2.42
C ARG A 492 -17.87 -19.76 -2.60
N ILE A 493 -16.83 -19.54 -1.81
CA ILE A 493 -15.64 -20.38 -1.81
C ILE A 493 -15.86 -21.50 -0.78
N ASN A 494 -15.71 -22.77 -1.20
CA ASN A 494 -15.76 -23.93 -0.31
C ASN A 494 -14.35 -24.23 0.18
N VAL A 495 -14.20 -24.40 1.48
CA VAL A 495 -12.98 -24.99 2.07
C VAL A 495 -12.94 -26.46 1.63
N LYS A 496 -11.88 -26.85 0.94
CA LYS A 496 -11.65 -28.24 0.55
C LYS A 496 -11.07 -29.03 1.70
#